data_e07c15cd68cf3a0bc9a635ceb1fd090c
#
_entry.id   e07c15cd68cf3a0bc9a635ceb1fd090c
#
_cell.length_a   1.000
_cell.length_b   1.000
_cell.length_c   1.000
_cell.angle_alpha   90.00
_cell.angle_beta   90.00
_cell.angle_gamma   90.00
#
_symmetry.space_group_name_H-M   'P 1'
#
loop_
_entity.id
_entity.type
_entity.pdbx_description
1 polymer ?
#
loop_
_entity_poly.entity_id
_entity_poly.type
_entity_poly.pdbx_seq_one_letter_code
_entity_poly.pdbx_strand_id
1 'polypeptide(L)'
;MKYPVAIWMLAIGAFAIGMTEFVIMGLLPNVARDLNVSVSDAGQLITGYALGVAIGGPILVMLTIKWNRKYLLLTLMGIFIVGNVAAALSPNYAFMLTSRIITSLAHGSFFGIGSILAASMVRPEKRASAMALMFMGLSLSNILGVPFGTLIGQNLGWQMTFVVIAILGFIALLGIVFFVPMTREEVKSSMLKELRILKEKEMWLTLGITLFGFSSVFAYFTYISSILTDVTEIPEHFISGMLIIFGVGVTLGNIFGGKLADWNLNRALQLIFITFIIYFIALYFIQMSAVAMVVGIFLFGFIGFSMSPSLQFKSTLVSQDAPTLASTLNQSAFNLGNALGAFIGGVVVESLPIQYLSFIAPLLTLIGLILLLVNMYINKKERVA
;
A
#
# COMPACT_ATOMS: atom_id res chain seq x y z
N MET A 1 -15.71 11.00 24.89
CA MET A 1 -15.84 9.52 24.98
C MET A 1 -14.63 8.90 24.33
N LYS A 2 -13.97 7.95 25.01
CA LYS A 2 -12.84 7.19 24.46
C LYS A 2 -13.34 6.14 23.48
N TYR A 3 -12.61 5.88 22.39
CA TYR A 3 -12.91 4.78 21.48
C TYR A 3 -12.68 3.43 22.19
N PRO A 4 -13.47 2.36 21.87
CA PRO A 4 -13.24 1.02 22.39
C PRO A 4 -11.81 0.53 22.14
N VAL A 5 -11.24 -0.18 23.13
CA VAL A 5 -9.88 -0.76 23.02
C VAL A 5 -9.74 -1.66 21.79
N ALA A 6 -10.82 -2.32 21.40
CA ALA A 6 -10.88 -3.15 20.19
C ALA A 6 -10.41 -2.42 18.93
N ILE A 7 -10.75 -1.13 18.76
CA ILE A 7 -10.34 -0.34 17.57
C ILE A 7 -8.83 -0.08 17.58
N TRP A 8 -8.24 0.15 18.75
CA TRP A 8 -6.80 0.28 18.89
C TRP A 8 -6.06 -1.02 18.58
N MET A 9 -6.65 -2.17 18.94
CA MET A 9 -6.07 -3.48 18.58
C MET A 9 -6.13 -3.72 17.06
N LEU A 10 -7.21 -3.28 16.40
CA LEU A 10 -7.28 -3.30 14.94
C LEU A 10 -6.24 -2.34 14.31
N ALA A 11 -5.99 -1.19 14.92
CA ALA A 11 -4.96 -0.25 14.47
C ALA A 11 -3.54 -0.84 14.61
N ILE A 12 -3.26 -1.61 15.69
CA ILE A 12 -1.99 -2.35 15.84
C ILE A 12 -1.85 -3.41 14.74
N GLY A 13 -2.93 -4.13 14.42
CA GLY A 13 -2.94 -5.08 13.29
C GLY A 13 -2.65 -4.38 11.95
N ALA A 14 -3.29 -3.23 11.71
CA ALA A 14 -3.05 -2.41 10.53
C ALA A 14 -1.60 -1.88 10.47
N PHE A 15 -1.02 -1.51 11.62
CA PHE A 15 0.39 -1.12 11.73
C PHE A 15 1.33 -2.27 11.36
N ALA A 16 1.10 -3.47 11.92
CA ALA A 16 1.92 -4.65 11.63
C ALA A 16 1.85 -5.04 10.14
N ILE A 17 0.65 -4.97 9.54
CA ILE A 17 0.44 -5.26 8.11
C ILE A 17 1.15 -4.22 7.25
N GLY A 18 1.03 -2.93 7.55
CA GLY A 18 1.74 -1.89 6.81
C GLY A 18 3.27 -2.02 6.95
N MET A 19 3.74 -2.38 8.14
CA MET A 19 5.17 -2.61 8.36
C MET A 19 5.69 -3.77 7.50
N THR A 20 5.00 -4.91 7.45
CA THR A 20 5.43 -6.05 6.63
C THR A 20 5.38 -5.76 5.13
N GLU A 21 4.46 -4.90 4.68
CA GLU A 21 4.35 -4.51 3.29
C GLU A 21 5.57 -3.74 2.80
N PHE A 22 5.96 -2.70 3.53
CA PHE A 22 6.92 -1.70 3.05
C PHE A 22 8.34 -1.88 3.56
N VAL A 23 8.56 -2.55 4.71
CA VAL A 23 9.89 -2.65 5.32
C VAL A 23 10.93 -3.33 4.44
N ILE A 24 10.49 -4.28 3.61
CA ILE A 24 11.39 -5.03 2.72
C ILE A 24 12.09 -4.11 1.71
N MET A 25 11.48 -2.98 1.33
CA MET A 25 12.06 -2.00 0.42
C MET A 25 13.29 -1.31 1.04
N GLY A 26 13.27 -1.10 2.37
CA GLY A 26 14.41 -0.61 3.13
C GLY A 26 15.51 -1.64 3.35
N LEU A 27 15.21 -2.92 3.21
CA LEU A 27 16.12 -4.06 3.45
C LEU A 27 16.47 -4.83 2.17
N LEU A 28 16.07 -4.33 1.01
CA LEU A 28 16.17 -5.07 -0.25
C LEU A 28 17.59 -5.56 -0.55
N PRO A 29 18.66 -4.73 -0.43
CA PRO A 29 20.03 -5.19 -0.64
C PRO A 29 20.48 -6.26 0.35
N ASN A 30 20.04 -6.16 1.62
CA ASN A 30 20.39 -7.13 2.66
C ASN A 30 19.77 -8.49 2.37
N VAL A 31 18.48 -8.50 2.00
CA VAL A 31 17.76 -9.73 1.63
C VAL A 31 18.35 -10.36 0.37
N ALA A 32 18.64 -9.55 -0.67
CA ALA A 32 19.25 -10.03 -1.91
C ALA A 32 20.59 -10.72 -1.65
N ARG A 33 21.46 -10.09 -0.86
CA ARG A 33 22.77 -10.61 -0.48
C ARG A 33 22.68 -11.94 0.26
N ASP A 34 21.85 -11.99 1.31
CA ASP A 34 21.75 -13.19 2.17
C ASP A 34 21.10 -14.37 1.46
N LEU A 35 20.15 -14.11 0.57
CA LEU A 35 19.47 -15.16 -0.22
C LEU A 35 20.20 -15.49 -1.53
N ASN A 36 21.34 -14.85 -1.81
CA ASN A 36 22.16 -15.04 -3.01
C ASN A 36 21.36 -14.86 -4.32
N VAL A 37 20.56 -13.78 -4.39
CA VAL A 37 19.78 -13.41 -5.57
C VAL A 37 20.11 -11.98 -5.99
N SER A 38 19.72 -11.61 -7.22
CA SER A 38 19.85 -10.23 -7.68
C SER A 38 18.89 -9.28 -6.90
N VAL A 39 19.19 -7.99 -6.91
CA VAL A 39 18.27 -6.97 -6.35
C VAL A 39 16.95 -6.95 -7.12
N SER A 40 16.99 -7.25 -8.43
CA SER A 40 15.79 -7.43 -9.27
C SER A 40 14.92 -8.58 -8.76
N ASP A 41 15.52 -9.76 -8.53
CA ASP A 41 14.79 -10.92 -7.99
C ASP A 41 14.22 -10.62 -6.60
N ALA A 42 15.01 -9.99 -5.73
CA ALA A 42 14.52 -9.56 -4.42
C ALA A 42 13.32 -8.62 -4.53
N GLY A 43 13.29 -7.73 -5.54
CA GLY A 43 12.14 -6.88 -5.86
C GLY A 43 10.86 -7.65 -6.18
N GLN A 44 10.98 -8.87 -6.75
CA GLN A 44 9.83 -9.73 -7.02
C GLN A 44 9.12 -10.25 -5.74
N LEU A 45 9.76 -10.17 -4.58
CA LEU A 45 9.11 -10.43 -3.28
C LEU A 45 8.00 -9.41 -3.00
N ILE A 46 8.17 -8.17 -3.49
CA ILE A 46 7.16 -7.10 -3.40
C ILE A 46 6.05 -7.35 -4.42
N THR A 47 6.42 -7.68 -5.66
CA THR A 47 5.47 -8.06 -6.72
C THR A 47 4.57 -9.22 -6.27
N GLY A 48 5.15 -10.30 -5.75
CA GLY A 48 4.41 -11.48 -5.28
C GLY A 48 3.46 -11.16 -4.12
N TYR A 49 3.92 -10.34 -3.17
CA TYR A 49 3.09 -9.87 -2.07
C TYR A 49 1.90 -9.04 -2.57
N ALA A 50 2.16 -8.05 -3.41
CA ALA A 50 1.14 -7.15 -3.92
C ALA A 50 0.10 -7.87 -4.82
N LEU A 51 0.54 -8.83 -5.64
CA LEU A 51 -0.37 -9.70 -6.40
C LEU A 51 -1.23 -10.56 -5.47
N GLY A 52 -0.65 -11.10 -4.41
CA GLY A 52 -1.39 -11.85 -3.40
C GLY A 52 -2.45 -11.01 -2.69
N VAL A 53 -2.16 -9.74 -2.37
CA VAL A 53 -3.15 -8.80 -1.83
C VAL A 53 -4.26 -8.51 -2.85
N ALA A 54 -3.88 -8.19 -4.08
CA ALA A 54 -4.81 -7.74 -5.11
C ALA A 54 -5.79 -8.84 -5.53
N ILE A 55 -5.32 -10.08 -5.63
CA ILE A 55 -6.10 -11.23 -6.10
C ILE A 55 -6.65 -12.03 -4.91
N GLY A 56 -5.78 -12.35 -3.95
CA GLY A 56 -6.12 -13.21 -2.83
C GLY A 56 -7.10 -12.56 -1.85
N GLY A 57 -6.99 -11.26 -1.61
CA GLY A 57 -7.90 -10.53 -0.72
C GLY A 57 -9.37 -10.65 -1.13
N PRO A 58 -9.79 -10.24 -2.34
CA PRO A 58 -11.15 -10.41 -2.81
C PRO A 58 -11.65 -11.87 -2.81
N ILE A 59 -10.81 -12.82 -3.23
CA ILE A 59 -11.16 -14.26 -3.23
C ILE A 59 -11.43 -14.73 -1.81
N LEU A 60 -10.56 -14.39 -0.86
CA LEU A 60 -10.72 -14.82 0.52
C LEU A 60 -11.98 -14.22 1.17
N VAL A 61 -12.28 -12.95 0.89
CA VAL A 61 -13.52 -12.31 1.35
C VAL A 61 -14.75 -13.03 0.79
N MET A 62 -14.74 -13.41 -0.50
CA MET A 62 -15.83 -14.15 -1.11
C MET A 62 -16.04 -15.55 -0.48
N LEU A 63 -14.94 -16.28 -0.27
CA LEU A 63 -15.00 -17.62 0.33
C LEU A 63 -15.47 -17.61 1.79
N THR A 64 -15.22 -16.53 2.50
CA THR A 64 -15.48 -16.40 3.95
C THR A 64 -16.67 -15.50 4.28
N ILE A 65 -17.49 -15.12 3.30
CA ILE A 65 -18.60 -14.17 3.46
C ILE A 65 -19.62 -14.60 4.54
N LYS A 66 -19.76 -15.91 4.78
CA LYS A 66 -20.66 -16.49 5.80
C LYS A 66 -20.02 -16.61 7.18
N TRP A 67 -18.72 -16.31 7.30
CA TRP A 67 -18.02 -16.46 8.56
C TRP A 67 -18.32 -15.28 9.49
N ASN A 68 -18.29 -15.55 10.80
CA ASN A 68 -18.33 -14.49 11.79
C ASN A 68 -17.08 -13.61 11.64
N ARG A 69 -17.26 -12.29 11.57
CA ARG A 69 -16.19 -11.32 11.31
C ARG A 69 -15.03 -11.41 12.31
N LYS A 70 -15.33 -11.69 13.61
CA LYS A 70 -14.29 -11.87 14.62
C LYS A 70 -13.43 -13.10 14.33
N TYR A 71 -14.05 -14.26 14.06
CA TYR A 71 -13.30 -15.47 13.73
C TYR A 71 -12.49 -15.30 12.45
N LEU A 72 -13.05 -14.61 11.48
CA LEU A 72 -12.34 -14.30 10.24
C LEU A 72 -11.08 -13.44 10.50
N LEU A 73 -11.19 -12.37 11.28
CA LEU A 73 -10.04 -11.55 11.68
C LEU A 73 -8.99 -12.34 12.45
N LEU A 74 -9.40 -13.25 13.34
CA LEU A 74 -8.47 -14.13 14.06
C LEU A 74 -7.73 -15.07 13.11
N THR A 75 -8.45 -15.65 12.12
CA THR A 75 -7.83 -16.49 11.09
C THR A 75 -6.83 -15.69 10.24
N LEU A 76 -7.20 -14.48 9.81
CA LEU A 76 -6.33 -13.59 9.04
C LEU A 76 -5.07 -13.23 9.81
N MET A 77 -5.21 -12.87 11.10
CA MET A 77 -4.03 -12.60 11.95
C MET A 77 -3.19 -13.84 12.21
N GLY A 78 -3.81 -15.01 12.31
CA GLY A 78 -3.09 -16.29 12.36
C GLY A 78 -2.25 -16.54 11.11
N ILE A 79 -2.84 -16.39 9.92
CA ILE A 79 -2.13 -16.49 8.62
C ILE A 79 -1.00 -15.46 8.56
N PHE A 80 -1.26 -14.23 8.99
CA PHE A 80 -0.26 -13.15 9.02
C PHE A 80 0.94 -13.51 9.91
N ILE A 81 0.71 -14.00 11.13
CA ILE A 81 1.77 -14.40 12.06
C ILE A 81 2.58 -15.56 11.48
N VAL A 82 1.90 -16.62 11.03
CA VAL A 82 2.57 -17.80 10.44
C VAL A 82 3.40 -17.40 9.22
N GLY A 83 2.86 -16.55 8.34
CA GLY A 83 3.58 -16.07 7.17
C GLY A 83 4.82 -15.24 7.52
N ASN A 84 4.75 -14.36 8.54
CA ASN A 84 5.92 -13.57 8.96
C ASN A 84 6.96 -14.43 9.72
N VAL A 85 6.53 -15.40 10.53
CA VAL A 85 7.45 -16.38 11.14
C VAL A 85 8.14 -17.21 10.05
N ALA A 86 7.39 -17.67 9.05
CA ALA A 86 7.97 -18.39 7.90
C ALA A 86 8.97 -17.51 7.14
N ALA A 87 8.65 -16.22 6.93
CA ALA A 87 9.57 -15.26 6.32
C ALA A 87 10.87 -15.12 7.14
N ALA A 88 10.76 -14.99 8.46
CA ALA A 88 11.93 -14.91 9.35
C ALA A 88 12.81 -16.17 9.31
N LEU A 89 12.23 -17.32 9.08
CA LEU A 89 12.93 -18.62 9.04
C LEU A 89 13.31 -19.05 7.61
N SER A 90 13.18 -18.16 6.61
CA SER A 90 13.37 -18.51 5.21
C SER A 90 14.81 -18.95 4.90
N PRO A 91 15.02 -20.20 4.47
CA PRO A 91 16.34 -20.70 4.13
C PRO A 91 16.77 -20.33 2.71
N ASN A 92 15.83 -19.91 1.86
CA ASN A 92 16.06 -19.57 0.46
C ASN A 92 14.97 -18.64 -0.08
N TYR A 93 15.22 -18.10 -1.28
CA TYR A 93 14.33 -17.16 -1.95
C TYR A 93 12.92 -17.71 -2.22
N ALA A 94 12.80 -18.95 -2.71
CA ALA A 94 11.49 -19.54 -3.04
C ALA A 94 10.60 -19.69 -1.79
N PHE A 95 11.19 -20.05 -0.65
CA PHE A 95 10.49 -20.14 0.62
C PHE A 95 10.07 -18.74 1.10
N MET A 96 10.95 -17.75 0.97
CA MET A 96 10.64 -16.35 1.30
C MET A 96 9.49 -15.84 0.44
N LEU A 97 9.52 -16.03 -0.87
CA LEU A 97 8.45 -15.61 -1.78
C LEU A 97 7.11 -16.25 -1.41
N THR A 98 7.11 -17.57 -1.12
CA THR A 98 5.90 -18.28 -0.70
C THR A 98 5.34 -17.73 0.61
N SER A 99 6.19 -17.47 1.59
CA SER A 99 5.78 -16.89 2.87
C SER A 99 5.19 -15.48 2.70
N ARG A 100 5.74 -14.66 1.78
CA ARG A 100 5.22 -13.35 1.43
C ARG A 100 3.82 -13.44 0.79
N ILE A 101 3.62 -14.38 -0.14
CA ILE A 101 2.30 -14.61 -0.76
C ILE A 101 1.28 -15.06 0.30
N ILE A 102 1.63 -15.98 1.19
CA ILE A 102 0.74 -16.40 2.28
C ILE A 102 0.37 -15.22 3.17
N THR A 103 1.35 -14.41 3.58
CA THR A 103 1.11 -13.24 4.43
C THR A 103 0.18 -12.22 3.77
N SER A 104 0.30 -12.04 2.44
CA SER A 104 -0.48 -11.07 1.67
C SER A 104 -1.98 -11.37 1.65
N LEU A 105 -2.38 -12.65 1.76
CA LEU A 105 -3.79 -13.05 1.83
C LEU A 105 -4.51 -12.42 3.04
N ALA A 106 -3.80 -12.25 4.15
CA ALA A 106 -4.33 -11.60 5.33
C ALA A 106 -4.54 -10.09 5.11
N HIS A 107 -3.62 -9.43 4.41
CA HIS A 107 -3.63 -7.98 4.22
C HIS A 107 -4.90 -7.48 3.53
N GLY A 108 -5.20 -7.98 2.33
CA GLY A 108 -6.32 -7.47 1.51
C GLY A 108 -7.67 -7.60 2.20
N SER A 109 -7.86 -8.67 2.98
CA SER A 109 -9.12 -8.95 3.68
C SER A 109 -9.22 -8.23 5.02
N PHE A 110 -8.10 -8.04 5.74
CA PHE A 110 -8.07 -7.45 7.07
C PHE A 110 -8.62 -6.03 7.09
N PHE A 111 -8.22 -5.18 6.14
CA PHE A 111 -8.66 -3.78 6.08
C PHE A 111 -10.16 -3.66 5.79
N GLY A 112 -10.69 -4.47 4.87
CA GLY A 112 -12.11 -4.47 4.56
C GLY A 112 -12.97 -4.88 5.75
N ILE A 113 -12.67 -6.02 6.36
CA ILE A 113 -13.44 -6.59 7.45
C ILE A 113 -13.25 -5.79 8.74
N GLY A 114 -12.02 -5.42 9.06
CA GLY A 114 -11.68 -4.66 10.25
C GLY A 114 -12.31 -3.28 10.27
N SER A 115 -12.37 -2.58 9.11
CA SER A 115 -13.01 -1.26 9.02
C SER A 115 -14.52 -1.34 9.30
N ILE A 116 -15.21 -2.34 8.74
CA ILE A 116 -16.64 -2.57 8.99
C ILE A 116 -16.86 -2.88 10.47
N LEU A 117 -16.00 -3.73 11.06
CA LEU A 117 -16.12 -4.09 12.46
C LEU A 117 -15.82 -2.88 13.38
N ALA A 118 -14.81 -2.07 13.07
CA ALA A 118 -14.53 -0.83 13.79
C ALA A 118 -15.73 0.12 13.77
N ALA A 119 -16.39 0.27 12.61
CA ALA A 119 -17.58 1.09 12.47
C ALA A 119 -18.78 0.56 13.26
N SER A 120 -18.92 -0.77 13.37
CA SER A 120 -20.05 -1.39 14.11
C SER A 120 -19.93 -1.25 15.62
N MET A 121 -18.74 -0.98 16.17
CA MET A 121 -18.49 -0.84 17.61
C MET A 121 -18.76 0.57 18.16
N VAL A 122 -19.18 1.51 17.33
CA VAL A 122 -19.42 2.90 17.72
C VAL A 122 -20.76 3.41 17.20
N ARG A 123 -21.23 4.53 17.75
CA ARG A 123 -22.47 5.20 17.27
C ARG A 123 -22.31 5.67 15.81
N PRO A 124 -23.42 5.80 15.05
CA PRO A 124 -23.39 6.18 13.63
C PRO A 124 -22.54 7.41 13.32
N GLU A 125 -22.60 8.44 14.17
CA GLU A 125 -21.89 9.73 13.99
C GLU A 125 -20.34 9.59 14.12
N LYS A 126 -19.86 8.44 14.65
CA LYS A 126 -18.44 8.17 14.90
C LYS A 126 -17.87 7.05 14.04
N ARG A 127 -18.66 6.46 13.15
CA ARG A 127 -18.22 5.34 12.31
C ARG A 127 -17.02 5.68 11.44
N ALA A 128 -17.07 6.80 10.73
CA ALA A 128 -15.94 7.27 9.91
C ALA A 128 -14.67 7.48 10.73
N SER A 129 -14.80 8.10 11.92
CA SER A 129 -13.65 8.33 12.80
C SER A 129 -13.06 7.01 13.36
N ALA A 130 -13.88 6.00 13.63
CA ALA A 130 -13.43 4.69 14.08
C ALA A 130 -12.65 3.95 12.98
N MET A 131 -13.13 4.00 11.74
CA MET A 131 -12.42 3.48 10.58
C MET A 131 -11.10 4.23 10.37
N ALA A 132 -11.11 5.56 10.42
CA ALA A 132 -9.91 6.38 10.29
C ALA A 132 -8.87 6.05 11.37
N LEU A 133 -9.29 5.80 12.61
CA LEU A 133 -8.40 5.41 13.70
C LEU A 133 -7.72 4.04 13.43
N MET A 134 -8.45 3.10 12.86
CA MET A 134 -7.86 1.83 12.42
C MET A 134 -6.82 2.04 11.31
N PHE A 135 -7.17 2.82 10.26
CA PHE A 135 -6.26 3.11 9.15
C PHE A 135 -5.05 3.98 9.57
N MET A 136 -5.14 4.71 10.68
CA MET A 136 -3.99 5.43 11.23
C MET A 136 -2.83 4.49 11.55
N GLY A 137 -3.09 3.22 11.89
CA GLY A 137 -2.06 2.21 12.04
C GLY A 137 -1.19 2.06 10.80
N LEU A 138 -1.80 2.02 9.60
CA LEU A 138 -1.07 1.95 8.33
C LEU A 138 -0.22 3.20 8.08
N SER A 139 -0.75 4.40 8.38
CA SER A 139 0.01 5.64 8.24
C SER A 139 1.20 5.69 9.21
N LEU A 140 1.00 5.26 10.46
CA LEU A 140 2.07 5.18 11.45
C LEU A 140 3.14 4.14 11.07
N SER A 141 2.76 3.06 10.37
CA SER A 141 3.75 2.08 9.91
C SER A 141 4.75 2.70 8.92
N ASN A 142 4.32 3.62 8.06
CA ASN A 142 5.22 4.32 7.13
C ASN A 142 6.18 5.27 7.85
N ILE A 143 5.72 5.95 8.93
CA ILE A 143 6.55 6.92 9.65
C ILE A 143 7.49 6.24 10.64
N LEU A 144 7.02 5.21 11.34
CA LEU A 144 7.73 4.57 12.44
C LEU A 144 8.09 3.12 12.12
N GLY A 145 7.14 2.32 11.64
CA GLY A 145 7.30 0.89 11.45
C GLY A 145 8.38 0.53 10.45
N VAL A 146 8.35 1.15 9.27
CA VAL A 146 9.31 0.89 8.20
C VAL A 146 10.72 1.33 8.60
N PRO A 147 10.96 2.56 9.10
CA PRO A 147 12.29 2.96 9.54
C PRO A 147 12.85 2.11 10.69
N PHE A 148 12.02 1.85 11.73
CA PHE A 148 12.46 1.00 12.84
C PHE A 148 12.71 -0.44 12.41
N GLY A 149 11.87 -0.99 11.55
CA GLY A 149 12.07 -2.32 10.99
C GLY A 149 13.34 -2.41 10.15
N THR A 150 13.62 -1.38 9.34
CA THR A 150 14.87 -1.28 8.56
C THR A 150 16.08 -1.21 9.49
N LEU A 151 16.02 -0.38 10.54
CA LEU A 151 17.08 -0.27 11.54
C LEU A 151 17.35 -1.62 12.25
N ILE A 152 16.29 -2.32 12.66
CA ILE A 152 16.41 -3.66 13.27
C ILE A 152 17.07 -4.62 12.27
N GLY A 153 16.59 -4.64 11.03
CA GLY A 153 17.09 -5.55 10.00
C GLY A 153 18.54 -5.29 9.61
N GLN A 154 18.97 -4.05 9.58
CA GLN A 154 20.36 -3.68 9.31
C GLN A 154 21.32 -4.08 10.45
N ASN A 155 20.89 -3.99 11.71
CA ASN A 155 21.77 -4.24 12.88
C ASN A 155 21.70 -5.69 13.39
N LEU A 156 20.54 -6.35 13.29
CA LEU A 156 20.29 -7.68 13.88
C LEU A 156 19.96 -8.75 12.84
N GLY A 157 20.04 -8.40 11.55
CA GLY A 157 19.60 -9.24 10.43
C GLY A 157 18.13 -9.03 10.06
N TRP A 158 17.84 -9.05 8.74
CA TRP A 158 16.51 -8.80 8.20
C TRP A 158 15.43 -9.77 8.75
N GLN A 159 15.83 -10.98 9.15
CA GLN A 159 14.98 -11.97 9.77
C GLN A 159 14.33 -11.45 11.06
N MET A 160 15.09 -10.72 11.89
CA MET A 160 14.58 -10.16 13.15
C MET A 160 13.47 -9.14 12.92
N THR A 161 13.47 -8.43 11.80
CA THR A 161 12.37 -7.54 11.44
C THR A 161 11.06 -8.31 11.32
N PHE A 162 11.06 -9.46 10.63
CA PHE A 162 9.87 -10.29 10.48
C PHE A 162 9.43 -10.96 11.80
N VAL A 163 10.37 -11.26 12.70
CA VAL A 163 10.06 -11.71 14.08
C VAL A 163 9.31 -10.60 14.84
N VAL A 164 9.80 -9.38 14.81
CA VAL A 164 9.13 -8.23 15.46
C VAL A 164 7.75 -8.00 14.90
N ILE A 165 7.58 -8.09 13.57
CA ILE A 165 6.27 -7.98 12.92
C ILE A 165 5.33 -9.11 13.36
N ALA A 166 5.82 -10.34 13.48
CA ALA A 166 5.03 -11.47 13.97
C ALA A 166 4.58 -11.24 15.43
N ILE A 167 5.44 -10.68 16.28
CA ILE A 167 5.10 -10.31 17.67
C ILE A 167 4.01 -9.25 17.70
N LEU A 168 4.10 -8.21 16.86
CA LEU A 168 3.07 -7.17 16.74
C LEU A 168 1.75 -7.77 16.27
N GLY A 169 1.80 -8.68 15.29
CA GLY A 169 0.64 -9.44 14.84
C GLY A 169 0.02 -10.28 15.96
N PHE A 170 0.84 -10.91 16.79
CA PHE A 170 0.38 -11.69 17.93
C PHE A 170 -0.29 -10.81 19.00
N ILE A 171 0.26 -9.63 19.29
CA ILE A 171 -0.37 -8.63 20.18
C ILE A 171 -1.74 -8.22 19.62
N ALA A 172 -1.84 -7.95 18.32
CA ALA A 172 -3.11 -7.61 17.67
C ALA A 172 -4.10 -8.78 17.75
N LEU A 173 -3.65 -10.02 17.52
CA LEU A 173 -4.48 -11.23 17.64
C LEU A 173 -5.05 -11.38 19.04
N LEU A 174 -4.20 -11.28 20.09
CA LEU A 174 -4.67 -11.32 21.47
C LEU A 174 -5.66 -10.17 21.77
N GLY A 175 -5.38 -8.97 21.25
CA GLY A 175 -6.29 -7.85 21.36
C GLY A 175 -7.67 -8.12 20.70
N ILE A 176 -7.70 -8.77 19.55
CA ILE A 176 -8.93 -9.17 18.88
C ILE A 176 -9.67 -10.25 19.71
N VAL A 177 -8.95 -11.23 20.26
CA VAL A 177 -9.54 -12.28 21.12
C VAL A 177 -10.27 -11.66 22.29
N PHE A 178 -9.64 -10.77 23.03
CA PHE A 178 -10.14 -10.27 24.31
C PHE A 178 -11.09 -9.07 24.19
N PHE A 179 -10.88 -8.18 23.22
CA PHE A 179 -11.59 -6.89 23.16
C PHE A 179 -12.60 -6.76 22.03
N VAL A 180 -12.49 -7.55 20.95
CA VAL A 180 -13.45 -7.46 19.84
C VAL A 180 -14.69 -8.30 20.18
N PRO A 181 -15.91 -7.70 20.18
CA PRO A 181 -17.13 -8.42 20.46
C PRO A 181 -17.52 -9.35 19.30
N MET A 182 -18.24 -10.42 19.62
CA MET A 182 -18.93 -11.21 18.59
C MET A 182 -20.12 -10.44 18.06
N THR A 183 -20.09 -10.10 16.78
CA THR A 183 -21.22 -9.47 16.10
C THR A 183 -22.09 -10.53 15.44
N ARG A 184 -23.41 -10.46 15.68
CA ARG A 184 -24.41 -11.33 15.03
C ARG A 184 -24.99 -10.72 13.74
N GLU A 185 -24.41 -9.65 13.21
CA GLU A 185 -24.95 -9.02 12.00
C GLU A 185 -24.77 -9.95 10.79
N GLU A 186 -25.90 -10.44 10.31
CA GLU A 186 -26.00 -11.01 8.97
C GLU A 186 -25.68 -9.93 7.93
N VAL A 187 -24.69 -10.18 7.09
CA VAL A 187 -24.39 -9.30 5.95
C VAL A 187 -25.54 -9.40 4.96
N LYS A 188 -26.53 -8.53 5.08
CA LYS A 188 -27.65 -8.40 4.11
C LYS A 188 -27.28 -7.60 2.87
N SER A 189 -26.00 -7.51 2.47
CA SER A 189 -25.68 -6.91 1.19
C SER A 189 -25.94 -7.94 0.09
N SER A 190 -26.79 -7.58 -0.87
CA SER A 190 -26.98 -8.37 -2.08
C SER A 190 -25.73 -8.21 -2.95
N MET A 191 -24.77 -9.10 -2.77
CA MET A 191 -23.51 -9.16 -3.53
C MET A 191 -23.74 -9.11 -5.04
N LEU A 192 -24.86 -9.67 -5.52
CA LEU A 192 -25.25 -9.62 -6.93
C LEU A 192 -25.57 -8.20 -7.42
N LYS A 193 -26.08 -7.31 -6.56
CA LYS A 193 -26.29 -5.89 -6.93
C LYS A 193 -24.96 -5.13 -7.04
N GLU A 194 -24.04 -5.41 -6.12
CA GLU A 194 -22.72 -4.78 -6.15
C GLU A 194 -21.91 -5.21 -7.36
N LEU A 195 -22.02 -6.47 -7.82
CA LEU A 195 -21.32 -6.96 -9.01
C LEU A 195 -21.71 -6.26 -10.33
N ARG A 196 -22.82 -5.51 -10.37
CA ARG A 196 -23.19 -4.71 -11.56
C ARG A 196 -22.13 -3.69 -11.95
N ILE A 197 -21.40 -3.15 -10.98
CA ILE A 197 -20.34 -2.16 -11.22
C ILE A 197 -19.24 -2.69 -12.14
N LEU A 198 -19.00 -4.00 -12.14
CA LEU A 198 -18.02 -4.63 -13.03
C LEU A 198 -18.40 -4.54 -14.53
N LYS A 199 -19.65 -4.18 -14.84
CA LYS A 199 -20.13 -3.95 -16.21
C LYS A 199 -19.94 -2.51 -16.67
N GLU A 200 -19.63 -1.58 -15.76
CA GLU A 200 -19.49 -0.16 -16.06
C GLU A 200 -18.11 0.16 -16.59
N LYS A 201 -18.02 0.70 -17.79
CA LYS A 201 -16.76 1.10 -18.44
C LYS A 201 -16.01 2.15 -17.61
N GLU A 202 -16.73 3.06 -16.97
CA GLU A 202 -16.15 4.12 -16.14
C GLU A 202 -15.40 3.55 -14.96
N MET A 203 -15.88 2.44 -14.37
CA MET A 203 -15.17 1.76 -13.27
C MET A 203 -13.82 1.22 -13.74
N TRP A 204 -13.76 0.54 -14.87
CA TRP A 204 -12.50 0.00 -15.41
C TRP A 204 -11.50 1.09 -15.78
N LEU A 205 -11.97 2.21 -16.33
CA LEU A 205 -11.12 3.39 -16.58
C LEU A 205 -10.57 3.95 -15.25
N THR A 206 -11.41 4.05 -14.23
CA THR A 206 -10.99 4.54 -12.91
C THR A 206 -9.97 3.61 -12.25
N LEU A 207 -10.16 2.30 -12.33
CA LEU A 207 -9.19 1.31 -11.85
C LEU A 207 -7.88 1.39 -12.64
N GLY A 208 -7.94 1.57 -13.96
CA GLY A 208 -6.77 1.78 -14.80
C GLY A 208 -6.00 3.07 -14.44
N ILE A 209 -6.70 4.16 -14.14
CA ILE A 209 -6.08 5.41 -13.67
C ILE A 209 -5.34 5.18 -12.35
N THR A 210 -5.94 4.44 -11.41
CA THR A 210 -5.31 4.09 -10.14
C THR A 210 -4.09 3.20 -10.36
N LEU A 211 -4.24 2.13 -11.13
CA LEU A 211 -3.19 1.17 -11.41
C LEU A 211 -1.95 1.86 -12.01
N PHE A 212 -2.11 2.53 -13.14
CA PHE A 212 -0.98 3.16 -13.82
C PHE A 212 -0.47 4.42 -13.13
N GLY A 213 -1.37 5.24 -12.58
CA GLY A 213 -0.98 6.45 -11.85
C GLY A 213 -0.10 6.14 -10.64
N PHE A 214 -0.40 5.07 -9.92
CA PHE A 214 0.32 4.69 -8.70
C PHE A 214 1.52 3.77 -8.94
N SER A 215 1.57 3.06 -10.07
CA SER A 215 2.68 2.14 -10.38
C SER A 215 4.06 2.80 -10.36
N SER A 216 4.16 4.07 -10.79
CA SER A 216 5.42 4.80 -10.83
C SER A 216 6.05 4.99 -9.44
N VAL A 217 5.20 5.15 -8.41
CA VAL A 217 5.67 5.24 -7.02
C VAL A 217 6.46 3.98 -6.68
N PHE A 218 5.91 2.82 -6.97
CA PHE A 218 6.53 1.54 -6.61
C PHE A 218 7.63 1.11 -7.57
N ALA A 219 7.61 1.55 -8.83
CA ALA A 219 8.72 1.33 -9.75
C ALA A 219 10.03 1.92 -9.21
N TYR A 220 9.96 3.07 -8.54
CA TYR A 220 11.12 3.73 -7.93
C TYR A 220 11.32 3.32 -6.47
N PHE A 221 10.26 3.35 -5.65
CA PHE A 221 10.35 3.14 -4.20
C PHE A 221 10.74 1.71 -3.82
N THR A 222 10.38 0.71 -4.61
CA THR A 222 10.82 -0.68 -4.41
C THR A 222 12.34 -0.77 -4.29
N TYR A 223 13.05 0.00 -5.06
CA TYR A 223 14.51 -0.02 -5.14
C TYR A 223 15.18 1.17 -4.43
N ILE A 224 14.42 1.88 -3.57
CA ILE A 224 14.88 3.11 -2.91
C ILE A 224 16.16 2.90 -2.09
N SER A 225 16.27 1.77 -1.38
CA SER A 225 17.46 1.47 -0.60
C SER A 225 18.70 1.37 -1.49
N SER A 226 18.62 0.62 -2.59
CA SER A 226 19.72 0.50 -3.57
C SER A 226 20.04 1.85 -4.23
N ILE A 227 19.05 2.67 -4.55
CA ILE A 227 19.27 4.01 -5.09
C ILE A 227 20.03 4.88 -4.09
N LEU A 228 19.64 4.85 -2.83
CA LEU A 228 20.27 5.63 -1.76
C LEU A 228 21.72 5.19 -1.51
N THR A 229 22.02 3.87 -1.57
CA THR A 229 23.39 3.36 -1.38
C THR A 229 24.25 3.50 -2.62
N ASP A 230 23.75 3.11 -3.79
CA ASP A 230 24.59 2.88 -4.97
C ASP A 230 24.67 4.10 -5.88
N VAL A 231 23.68 5.01 -5.84
CA VAL A 231 23.63 6.23 -6.65
C VAL A 231 23.89 7.48 -5.81
N THR A 232 23.20 7.57 -4.66
CA THR A 232 23.32 8.74 -3.78
C THR A 232 24.52 8.64 -2.83
N GLU A 233 25.12 7.44 -2.71
CA GLU A 233 26.26 7.12 -1.83
C GLU A 233 25.97 7.43 -0.35
N ILE A 234 24.73 7.28 0.09
CA ILE A 234 24.35 7.44 1.48
C ILE A 234 24.73 6.15 2.24
N PRO A 235 25.50 6.25 3.34
CA PRO A 235 25.82 5.09 4.15
C PRO A 235 24.57 4.35 4.64
N GLU A 236 24.63 3.02 4.64
CA GLU A 236 23.48 2.12 4.90
C GLU A 236 22.77 2.45 6.23
N HIS A 237 23.51 2.85 7.26
CA HIS A 237 22.96 3.20 8.58
C HIS A 237 22.08 4.47 8.57
N PHE A 238 22.15 5.32 7.53
CA PHE A 238 21.27 6.50 7.39
C PHE A 238 19.97 6.20 6.63
N ILE A 239 19.82 5.02 6.00
CA ILE A 239 18.64 4.67 5.21
C ILE A 239 17.37 4.76 6.05
N SER A 240 17.38 4.26 7.29
CA SER A 240 16.22 4.38 8.18
C SER A 240 15.81 5.83 8.43
N GLY A 241 16.79 6.75 8.57
CA GLY A 241 16.53 8.19 8.68
C GLY A 241 15.88 8.76 7.43
N MET A 242 16.35 8.37 6.24
CA MET A 242 15.75 8.77 4.96
C MET A 242 14.31 8.26 4.84
N LEU A 243 14.03 7.04 5.30
CA LEU A 243 12.67 6.48 5.28
C LEU A 243 11.72 7.18 6.28
N ILE A 244 12.22 7.73 7.40
CA ILE A 244 11.42 8.61 8.26
C ILE A 244 11.00 9.87 7.51
N ILE A 245 11.95 10.51 6.82
CA ILE A 245 11.70 11.73 6.03
C ILE A 245 10.67 11.43 4.93
N PHE A 246 10.80 10.30 4.23
CA PHE A 246 9.80 9.80 3.28
C PHE A 246 8.42 9.63 3.93
N GLY A 247 8.34 8.94 5.08
CA GLY A 247 7.08 8.71 5.80
C GLY A 247 6.37 9.99 6.23
N VAL A 248 7.13 11.03 6.65
CA VAL A 248 6.59 12.37 6.90
C VAL A 248 6.03 12.96 5.60
N GLY A 249 6.77 12.85 4.49
CA GLY A 249 6.30 13.28 3.17
C GLY A 249 4.98 12.61 2.79
N VAL A 250 4.89 11.26 2.91
CA VAL A 250 3.68 10.48 2.67
C VAL A 250 2.48 10.99 3.46
N THR A 251 2.68 11.23 4.75
CA THR A 251 1.59 11.67 5.63
C THR A 251 1.07 13.06 5.25
N LEU A 252 1.98 14.00 5.04
CA LEU A 252 1.62 15.36 4.62
C LEU A 252 1.03 15.37 3.20
N GLY A 253 1.55 14.53 2.31
CA GLY A 253 1.03 14.33 0.97
C GLY A 253 -0.41 13.84 0.96
N ASN A 254 -0.72 12.82 1.75
CA ASN A 254 -2.09 12.32 1.89
C ASN A 254 -3.06 13.41 2.40
N ILE A 255 -2.66 14.20 3.40
CA ILE A 255 -3.48 15.32 3.91
C ILE A 255 -3.70 16.39 2.83
N PHE A 256 -2.64 16.76 2.13
CA PHE A 256 -2.68 17.76 1.06
C PHE A 256 -3.52 17.29 -0.13
N GLY A 257 -3.31 16.04 -0.57
CA GLY A 257 -4.04 15.42 -1.67
C GLY A 257 -5.54 15.31 -1.39
N GLY A 258 -5.93 15.00 -0.15
CA GLY A 258 -7.34 15.01 0.27
C GLY A 258 -7.98 16.38 0.13
N LYS A 259 -7.32 17.45 0.65
CA LYS A 259 -7.80 18.83 0.50
C LYS A 259 -7.88 19.27 -0.96
N LEU A 260 -6.93 18.84 -1.78
CA LEU A 260 -6.91 19.19 -3.20
C LEU A 260 -8.04 18.46 -3.95
N ALA A 261 -8.37 17.22 -3.57
CA ALA A 261 -9.51 16.49 -4.10
C ALA A 261 -10.86 17.15 -3.74
N ASP A 262 -10.99 17.65 -2.52
CA ASP A 262 -12.19 18.39 -2.07
C ASP A 262 -12.41 19.67 -2.90
N TRP A 263 -11.33 20.34 -3.32
CA TRP A 263 -11.44 21.53 -4.18
C TRP A 263 -11.90 21.16 -5.59
N ASN A 264 -11.27 20.25 -6.27
CA ASN A 264 -11.68 19.75 -7.59
C ASN A 264 -10.93 18.45 -7.92
N LEU A 265 -11.60 17.31 -7.81
CA LEU A 265 -11.02 15.99 -7.94
C LEU A 265 -10.23 15.77 -9.25
N ASN A 266 -10.83 16.11 -10.40
CA ASN A 266 -10.19 15.85 -11.69
C ASN A 266 -8.99 16.77 -11.92
N ARG A 267 -9.09 18.07 -11.55
CA ARG A 267 -7.96 19.00 -11.62
C ARG A 267 -6.86 18.62 -10.63
N ALA A 268 -7.23 18.16 -9.43
CA ALA A 268 -6.29 17.67 -8.43
C ALA A 268 -5.44 16.54 -9.00
N LEU A 269 -6.07 15.49 -9.54
CA LEU A 269 -5.36 14.37 -10.15
C LEU A 269 -4.48 14.79 -11.32
N GLN A 270 -4.98 15.69 -12.21
CA GLN A 270 -4.16 16.23 -13.30
C GLN A 270 -2.90 16.94 -12.79
N LEU A 271 -3.07 17.86 -11.83
CA LEU A 271 -1.96 18.61 -11.25
C LEU A 271 -0.95 17.68 -10.57
N ILE A 272 -1.42 16.72 -9.77
CA ILE A 272 -0.56 15.79 -9.07
C ILE A 272 0.23 14.93 -10.06
N PHE A 273 -0.43 14.35 -11.09
CA PHE A 273 0.23 13.52 -12.08
C PHE A 273 1.28 14.31 -12.88
N ILE A 274 0.92 15.50 -13.37
CA ILE A 274 1.85 16.37 -14.11
C ILE A 274 3.03 16.76 -13.22
N THR A 275 2.78 17.19 -11.98
CA THR A 275 3.84 17.56 -11.04
C THR A 275 4.75 16.37 -10.74
N PHE A 276 4.18 15.15 -10.60
CA PHE A 276 4.97 13.96 -10.31
C PHE A 276 5.84 13.54 -11.50
N ILE A 277 5.33 13.64 -12.73
CA ILE A 277 6.12 13.39 -13.95
C ILE A 277 7.30 14.38 -14.06
N ILE A 278 7.04 15.68 -13.84
CA ILE A 278 8.10 16.71 -13.86
C ILE A 278 9.10 16.46 -12.74
N TYR A 279 8.60 16.13 -11.54
CA TYR A 279 9.45 15.82 -10.40
C TYR A 279 10.40 14.63 -10.68
N PHE A 280 9.94 13.57 -11.34
CA PHE A 280 10.79 12.45 -11.70
C PHE A 280 11.95 12.83 -12.63
N ILE A 281 11.73 13.79 -13.54
CA ILE A 281 12.80 14.31 -14.39
C ILE A 281 13.84 15.05 -13.52
N ALA A 282 13.38 15.86 -12.57
CA ALA A 282 14.27 16.53 -11.63
C ALA A 282 14.98 15.54 -10.69
N LEU A 283 14.30 14.46 -10.31
CA LEU A 283 14.79 13.43 -9.41
C LEU A 283 16.05 12.74 -9.95
N TYR A 284 16.20 12.62 -11.29
CA TYR A 284 17.42 12.11 -11.89
C TYR A 284 18.67 12.88 -11.45
N PHE A 285 18.58 14.21 -11.36
CA PHE A 285 19.68 15.05 -10.91
C PHE A 285 19.76 15.12 -9.37
N ILE A 286 18.62 15.11 -8.69
CA ILE A 286 18.52 15.17 -7.24
C ILE A 286 19.21 13.94 -6.60
N GLN A 287 19.00 12.75 -7.15
CA GLN A 287 19.56 11.50 -6.60
C GLN A 287 21.10 11.42 -6.69
N MET A 288 21.75 12.30 -7.45
CA MET A 288 23.21 12.38 -7.54
C MET A 288 23.86 13.12 -6.36
N SER A 289 23.06 13.70 -5.45
CA SER A 289 23.55 14.47 -4.32
C SER A 289 22.85 14.06 -3.04
N ALA A 290 23.62 13.60 -2.04
CA ALA A 290 23.09 13.20 -0.74
C ALA A 290 22.29 14.32 -0.06
N VAL A 291 22.75 15.56 -0.12
CA VAL A 291 22.06 16.72 0.46
C VAL A 291 20.74 17.00 -0.26
N ALA A 292 20.74 16.99 -1.60
CA ALA A 292 19.53 17.20 -2.38
C ALA A 292 18.52 16.05 -2.19
N MET A 293 19.01 14.83 -2.04
CA MET A 293 18.17 13.65 -1.88
C MET A 293 17.38 13.64 -0.54
N VAL A 294 17.87 14.31 0.51
CA VAL A 294 17.09 14.50 1.76
C VAL A 294 15.77 15.23 1.47
N VAL A 295 15.82 16.31 0.71
CA VAL A 295 14.61 17.04 0.26
C VAL A 295 13.86 16.24 -0.80
N GLY A 296 14.61 15.59 -1.69
CA GLY A 296 14.06 14.75 -2.75
C GLY A 296 13.16 13.64 -2.21
N ILE A 297 13.63 12.86 -1.25
CA ILE A 297 12.84 11.74 -0.71
C ILE A 297 11.58 12.21 0.03
N PHE A 298 11.64 13.37 0.69
CA PHE A 298 10.44 14.01 1.26
C PHE A 298 9.43 14.37 0.17
N LEU A 299 9.88 15.06 -0.89
CA LEU A 299 9.01 15.46 -2.00
C LEU A 299 8.48 14.26 -2.77
N PHE A 300 9.27 13.19 -2.91
CA PHE A 300 8.83 11.94 -3.49
C PHE A 300 7.62 11.35 -2.73
N GLY A 301 7.73 11.23 -1.42
CA GLY A 301 6.63 10.78 -0.57
C GLY A 301 5.42 11.74 -0.63
N PHE A 302 5.67 13.05 -0.54
CA PHE A 302 4.63 14.07 -0.54
C PHE A 302 3.83 14.09 -1.84
N ILE A 303 4.48 14.18 -2.99
CA ILE A 303 3.80 14.26 -4.30
C ILE A 303 3.19 12.90 -4.66
N GLY A 304 3.97 11.82 -4.52
CA GLY A 304 3.53 10.47 -4.89
C GLY A 304 2.29 10.02 -4.12
N PHE A 305 2.24 10.25 -2.81
CA PHE A 305 1.10 9.81 -2.00
C PHE A 305 -0.05 10.81 -1.94
N SER A 306 0.11 12.05 -2.42
CA SER A 306 -1.01 12.99 -2.54
C SER A 306 -2.07 12.52 -3.56
N MET A 307 -1.72 11.61 -4.48
CA MET A 307 -2.69 11.03 -5.41
C MET A 307 -3.62 9.99 -4.75
N SER A 308 -3.18 9.32 -3.67
CA SER A 308 -3.94 8.21 -3.05
C SER A 308 -5.36 8.57 -2.61
N PRO A 309 -5.61 9.63 -1.81
CA PRO A 309 -6.97 9.98 -1.41
C PRO A 309 -7.83 10.41 -2.59
N SER A 310 -7.24 11.08 -3.59
CA SER A 310 -7.94 11.50 -4.80
C SER A 310 -8.39 10.31 -5.64
N LEU A 311 -7.53 9.30 -5.83
CA LEU A 311 -7.84 8.07 -6.55
C LEU A 311 -8.90 7.25 -5.81
N GLN A 312 -8.77 7.13 -4.48
CA GLN A 312 -9.75 6.45 -3.65
C GLN A 312 -11.12 7.14 -3.72
N PHE A 313 -11.16 8.46 -3.63
CA PHE A 313 -12.40 9.22 -3.72
C PHE A 313 -13.04 9.10 -5.11
N LYS A 314 -12.24 9.12 -6.18
CA LYS A 314 -12.74 8.94 -7.55
C LYS A 314 -13.46 7.60 -7.72
N SER A 315 -12.92 6.52 -7.20
CA SER A 315 -13.54 5.19 -7.30
C SER A 315 -14.90 5.10 -6.59
N THR A 316 -15.04 5.78 -5.45
CA THR A 316 -16.31 5.78 -4.69
C THR A 316 -17.39 6.62 -5.37
N LEU A 317 -17.01 7.65 -6.13
CA LEU A 317 -17.97 8.48 -6.87
C LEU A 317 -18.57 7.77 -8.10
N VAL A 318 -17.80 6.89 -8.74
CA VAL A 318 -18.26 6.12 -9.91
C VAL A 318 -19.37 5.15 -9.55
N SER A 319 -19.44 4.70 -8.29
CA SER A 319 -20.46 3.75 -7.86
C SER A 319 -21.13 4.18 -6.56
N GLN A 320 -22.11 5.04 -6.68
CA GLN A 320 -22.94 5.44 -5.54
C GLN A 320 -23.79 4.28 -4.99
N ASP A 321 -24.12 3.29 -5.83
CA ASP A 321 -24.93 2.12 -5.45
C ASP A 321 -24.08 0.98 -4.84
N ALA A 322 -22.75 0.97 -5.03
CA ALA A 322 -21.85 -0.07 -4.53
C ALA A 322 -20.50 0.50 -4.04
N PRO A 323 -20.48 1.47 -3.12
CA PRO A 323 -19.26 2.16 -2.72
C PRO A 323 -18.24 1.22 -2.04
N THR A 324 -18.71 0.17 -1.38
CA THR A 324 -17.85 -0.81 -0.70
C THR A 324 -17.05 -1.63 -1.70
N LEU A 325 -17.71 -2.18 -2.72
CA LEU A 325 -17.03 -2.95 -3.77
C LEU A 325 -16.12 -2.05 -4.61
N ALA A 326 -16.55 -0.84 -4.95
CA ALA A 326 -15.72 0.13 -5.66
C ALA A 326 -14.43 0.44 -4.91
N SER A 327 -14.52 0.69 -3.60
CA SER A 327 -13.37 0.90 -2.73
C SER A 327 -12.44 -0.31 -2.67
N THR A 328 -12.98 -1.52 -2.56
CA THR A 328 -12.21 -2.77 -2.52
C THR A 328 -11.49 -3.03 -3.85
N LEU A 329 -12.18 -2.84 -4.98
CA LEU A 329 -11.58 -2.97 -6.31
C LEU A 329 -10.46 -1.94 -6.52
N ASN A 330 -10.65 -0.73 -6.00
CA ASN A 330 -9.60 0.30 -6.07
C ASN A 330 -8.38 -0.07 -5.23
N GLN A 331 -8.56 -0.69 -4.06
CA GLN A 331 -7.45 -1.25 -3.29
C GLN A 331 -6.72 -2.36 -4.05
N SER A 332 -7.46 -3.22 -4.76
CA SER A 332 -6.85 -4.19 -5.67
C SER A 332 -6.07 -3.51 -6.79
N ALA A 333 -6.59 -2.41 -7.37
CA ALA A 333 -5.88 -1.64 -8.40
C ALA A 333 -4.61 -0.96 -7.86
N PHE A 334 -4.61 -0.44 -6.63
CA PHE A 334 -3.40 0.05 -5.96
C PHE A 334 -2.34 -1.05 -5.84
N ASN A 335 -2.74 -2.23 -5.38
CA ASN A 335 -1.81 -3.35 -5.21
C ASN A 335 -1.34 -3.95 -6.55
N LEU A 336 -2.20 -3.98 -7.57
CA LEU A 336 -1.76 -4.32 -8.94
C LEU A 336 -0.77 -3.26 -9.47
N GLY A 337 -0.99 -1.98 -9.17
CA GLY A 337 -0.07 -0.90 -9.49
C GLY A 337 1.28 -1.08 -8.77
N ASN A 338 1.25 -1.45 -7.49
CA ASN A 338 2.45 -1.79 -6.72
C ASN A 338 3.19 -2.97 -7.38
N ALA A 339 2.49 -4.06 -7.70
CA ALA A 339 3.07 -5.22 -8.36
C ALA A 339 3.68 -4.88 -9.72
N LEU A 340 2.94 -4.15 -10.57
CA LEU A 340 3.40 -3.73 -11.89
C LEU A 340 4.63 -2.81 -11.79
N GLY A 341 4.60 -1.86 -10.88
CA GLY A 341 5.73 -0.94 -10.63
C GLY A 341 6.97 -1.70 -10.19
N ALA A 342 6.86 -2.54 -9.17
CA ALA A 342 7.98 -3.35 -8.68
C ALA A 342 8.57 -4.26 -9.76
N PHE A 343 7.70 -4.90 -10.56
CA PHE A 343 8.12 -5.74 -11.67
C PHE A 343 8.87 -4.96 -12.75
N ILE A 344 8.30 -3.85 -13.25
CA ILE A 344 8.94 -3.01 -14.27
C ILE A 344 10.23 -2.42 -13.73
N GLY A 345 10.23 -1.97 -12.47
CA GLY A 345 11.44 -1.50 -11.81
C GLY A 345 12.55 -2.55 -11.78
N GLY A 346 12.20 -3.82 -11.52
CA GLY A 346 13.12 -4.96 -11.57
C GLY A 346 13.76 -5.16 -12.94
N VAL A 347 12.94 -5.15 -13.99
CA VAL A 347 13.42 -5.26 -15.37
C VAL A 347 14.39 -4.11 -15.71
N VAL A 348 14.09 -2.90 -15.26
CA VAL A 348 14.98 -1.74 -15.46
C VAL A 348 16.29 -1.91 -14.72
N VAL A 349 16.26 -2.30 -13.44
CA VAL A 349 17.46 -2.49 -12.60
C VAL A 349 18.36 -3.60 -13.14
N GLU A 350 17.78 -4.62 -13.77
CA GLU A 350 18.54 -5.71 -14.39
C GLU A 350 19.21 -5.31 -15.72
N SER A 351 18.53 -4.44 -16.49
CA SER A 351 18.90 -4.15 -17.86
C SER A 351 19.63 -2.81 -18.04
N LEU A 352 19.46 -1.87 -17.11
CA LEU A 352 19.95 -0.49 -17.17
C LEU A 352 20.52 -0.05 -15.82
N PRO A 353 21.38 0.96 -15.78
CA PRO A 353 21.77 1.60 -14.52
C PRO A 353 20.56 2.08 -13.74
N ILE A 354 20.51 1.77 -12.43
CA ILE A 354 19.34 1.98 -11.56
C ILE A 354 18.81 3.42 -11.55
N GLN A 355 19.67 4.41 -11.77
CA GLN A 355 19.28 5.82 -11.83
C GLN A 355 18.27 6.13 -12.95
N TYR A 356 18.20 5.30 -13.99
CA TYR A 356 17.22 5.47 -15.09
C TYR A 356 15.79 5.13 -14.71
N LEU A 357 15.57 4.56 -13.52
CA LEU A 357 14.22 4.43 -12.96
C LEU A 357 13.48 5.77 -12.92
N SER A 358 14.19 6.88 -12.70
CA SER A 358 13.63 8.23 -12.72
C SER A 358 13.08 8.67 -14.10
N PHE A 359 13.47 8.02 -15.19
CA PHE A 359 12.92 8.28 -16.53
C PHE A 359 11.87 7.24 -16.95
N ILE A 360 12.00 6.00 -16.50
CA ILE A 360 11.07 4.92 -16.90
C ILE A 360 9.81 4.92 -16.03
N ALA A 361 9.95 5.12 -14.71
CA ALA A 361 8.81 5.13 -13.81
C ALA A 361 7.72 6.17 -14.19
N PRO A 362 8.04 7.43 -14.54
CA PRO A 362 7.02 8.41 -14.89
C PRO A 362 6.22 8.08 -16.15
N LEU A 363 6.68 7.19 -17.03
CA LEU A 363 5.92 6.72 -18.17
C LEU A 363 4.63 6.00 -17.74
N LEU A 364 4.66 5.32 -16.59
CA LEU A 364 3.47 4.70 -16.00
C LEU A 364 2.46 5.77 -15.55
N THR A 365 2.92 6.82 -14.86
CA THR A 365 2.03 7.94 -14.50
C THR A 365 1.49 8.66 -15.73
N LEU A 366 2.27 8.76 -16.81
CA LEU A 366 1.82 9.35 -18.07
C LEU A 366 0.65 8.54 -18.68
N ILE A 367 0.71 7.20 -18.62
CA ILE A 367 -0.43 6.35 -19.02
C ILE A 367 -1.64 6.66 -18.13
N GLY A 368 -1.46 6.73 -16.81
CA GLY A 368 -2.51 7.11 -15.87
C GLY A 368 -3.13 8.48 -16.18
N LEU A 369 -2.30 9.47 -16.53
CA LEU A 369 -2.75 10.80 -16.95
C LEU A 369 -3.57 10.74 -18.26
N ILE A 370 -3.12 9.99 -19.26
CA ILE A 370 -3.84 9.82 -20.51
C ILE A 370 -5.22 9.19 -20.24
N LEU A 371 -5.28 8.13 -19.42
CA LEU A 371 -6.55 7.50 -19.05
C LEU A 371 -7.48 8.47 -18.31
N LEU A 372 -6.92 9.33 -17.44
CA LEU A 372 -7.69 10.36 -16.75
C LEU A 372 -8.28 11.38 -17.74
N LEU A 373 -7.50 11.85 -18.70
CA LEU A 373 -7.96 12.79 -19.72
C LEU A 373 -9.05 12.17 -20.62
N VAL A 374 -8.88 10.90 -21.00
CA VAL A 374 -9.90 10.13 -21.75
C VAL A 374 -11.19 10.02 -20.94
N ASN A 375 -11.10 9.65 -19.66
CA ASN A 375 -12.27 9.57 -18.77
C ASN A 375 -13.00 10.92 -18.67
N MET A 376 -12.26 12.01 -18.50
CA MET A 376 -12.85 13.35 -18.45
C MET A 376 -13.53 13.76 -19.76
N TYR A 377 -12.95 13.39 -20.91
CA TYR A 377 -13.54 13.67 -22.22
C TYR A 377 -14.86 12.92 -22.43
N ILE A 378 -14.91 11.62 -22.10
CA ILE A 378 -16.11 10.79 -22.18
C ILE A 378 -17.22 11.36 -21.30
N ASN A 379 -16.93 11.64 -20.02
CA ASN A 379 -17.92 12.16 -19.08
C ASN A 379 -18.45 13.55 -19.46
N LYS A 380 -17.62 14.38 -20.14
CA LYS A 380 -18.08 15.66 -20.66
C LYS A 380 -19.07 15.48 -21.82
N LYS A 381 -18.82 14.51 -22.69
CA LYS A 381 -19.67 14.22 -23.86
C LYS A 381 -21.03 13.66 -23.43
N GLU A 382 -21.06 12.77 -22.44
CA GLU A 382 -22.31 12.18 -21.90
C GLU A 382 -23.19 13.21 -21.16
N ARG A 383 -22.59 14.29 -20.60
CA ARG A 383 -23.35 15.39 -19.97
C ARG A 383 -23.95 16.37 -20.97
N VAL A 384 -23.51 16.37 -22.20
CA VAL A 384 -23.95 17.28 -23.27
C VAL A 384 -24.94 16.60 -24.23
N ALA A 385 -24.96 15.27 -24.28
CA ALA A 385 -25.91 14.44 -24.99
C ALA A 385 -27.13 14.12 -24.12
#